data_bbb2c447219d024219b10699effb7be2
#
_entry.id   bbb2c447219d024219b10699effb7be2
#
_cell.length_a   1.000
_cell.length_b   1.000
_cell.length_c   1.000
_cell.angle_alpha   90.00
_cell.angle_beta   90.00
_cell.angle_gamma   90.00
#
_symmetry.space_group_name_H-M   'P 1'
#
loop_
_entity.id
_entity.type
_entity.pdbx_description
1 polymer ?
#
loop_
_entity_poly.entity_id
_entity_poly.type
_entity_poly.pdbx_seq_one_letter_code
_entity_poly.pdbx_strand_id
1 'polypeptide(L)'
;METNRILAFTIILPVLLVGYAAFITVPEQSSAPPATAVSTEGETDHFWYRLAAAEPYIDSQRDNKAFGFSDGKILLSEDNARTWAHSSKFPNAKNITFSCILKNGNILFATRTKLYLSSDNLKTYKQIIVKDQDGRDYLPHTPTDSGRPGWYFHSLDGVHTWDVEGKEMLVWGNYCNVLGGPVPINIYYSTDQGQTVKIAYAFGHNPSFHDRDAKTGAPLGDSDNPVICRHIHSVVYNPAENAFYACTGDHDRGNQQECHWLRGTYDAKEDSWKWKILVSVNSNSRYKSGGINFVDGQLYWASDANGNNGTLPHDRGIFRCDPADIADPKKHTLLFNPKYESANMIIEDGVILSAHYAPASPYNTGFIISTDMGKTWAQYDLKQFGPRSPVRFHKKNSDGWFRVDLRSGWIERGEVLFIKPKQSLKD
;
A
#
# COMPACT_ATOMS: atom_id res chain seq x y z
N MET A 1 -5.16 78.90 -11.79
CA MET A 1 -4.60 77.60 -12.13
C MET A 1 -5.08 76.63 -11.06
N GLU A 2 -6.20 75.97 -11.28
CA GLU A 2 -6.80 75.02 -10.40
C GLU A 2 -6.35 73.58 -10.78
N THR A 3 -5.76 72.85 -9.84
CA THR A 3 -5.36 71.46 -10.02
C THR A 3 -6.42 70.54 -9.41
N ASN A 4 -7.22 69.93 -10.30
CA ASN A 4 -8.18 68.91 -9.94
C ASN A 4 -7.44 67.62 -9.45
N ARG A 5 -7.70 67.22 -8.20
CA ARG A 5 -7.35 65.88 -7.66
C ARG A 5 -8.51 64.93 -7.92
N ILE A 6 -8.30 63.93 -8.74
CA ILE A 6 -9.22 62.80 -8.94
C ILE A 6 -8.89 61.78 -7.84
N LEU A 7 -9.87 61.52 -6.93
CA LEU A 7 -9.82 60.39 -5.99
C LEU A 7 -10.32 59.13 -6.72
N ALA A 8 -9.46 58.17 -6.89
CA ALA A 8 -9.85 56.84 -7.35
C ALA A 8 -10.29 56.00 -6.13
N PHE A 9 -11.56 55.68 -6.07
CA PHE A 9 -12.09 54.68 -5.11
C PHE A 9 -11.83 53.28 -5.67
N THR A 10 -10.94 52.53 -5.04
CA THR A 10 -10.76 51.11 -5.29
C THR A 10 -11.79 50.34 -4.50
N ILE A 11 -12.81 49.81 -5.17
CA ILE A 11 -13.77 48.87 -4.56
C ILE A 11 -13.10 47.49 -4.56
N ILE A 12 -12.74 47.01 -3.36
CA ILE A 12 -12.31 45.65 -3.16
C ILE A 12 -13.57 44.79 -3.01
N LEU A 13 -13.94 44.02 -4.03
CA LEU A 13 -14.95 42.97 -3.94
C LEU A 13 -14.28 41.74 -3.29
N PRO A 14 -14.84 41.19 -2.20
CA PRO A 14 -14.39 39.88 -1.74
C PRO A 14 -14.91 38.82 -2.69
N VAL A 15 -14.00 38.16 -3.40
CA VAL A 15 -14.30 36.96 -4.17
C VAL A 15 -14.47 35.82 -3.15
N LEU A 16 -15.70 35.46 -2.84
CA LEU A 16 -16.05 34.22 -2.16
C LEU A 16 -15.74 33.06 -3.12
N LEU A 17 -14.60 32.44 -2.96
CA LEU A 17 -14.30 31.14 -3.57
C LEU A 17 -15.14 30.07 -2.86
N VAL A 18 -16.35 29.83 -3.37
CA VAL A 18 -17.14 28.66 -3.02
C VAL A 18 -16.49 27.48 -3.74
N GLY A 19 -15.79 26.66 -2.98
CA GLY A 19 -15.24 25.40 -3.50
C GLY A 19 -16.36 24.46 -3.91
N TYR A 20 -16.65 24.35 -5.19
CA TYR A 20 -17.55 23.36 -5.74
C TYR A 20 -16.91 21.97 -5.62
N ALA A 21 -17.34 21.18 -4.63
CA ALA A 21 -17.18 19.74 -4.68
C ALA A 21 -18.06 19.23 -5.84
N ALA A 22 -17.45 18.91 -6.98
CA ALA A 22 -18.19 18.34 -8.09
C ALA A 22 -18.66 16.94 -7.70
N PHE A 23 -19.94 16.79 -7.39
CA PHE A 23 -20.58 15.48 -7.29
C PHE A 23 -20.76 14.95 -8.71
N ILE A 24 -20.09 13.84 -9.02
CA ILE A 24 -20.36 13.11 -10.25
C ILE A 24 -21.51 12.16 -9.93
N THR A 25 -22.73 12.52 -10.32
CA THR A 25 -23.88 11.60 -10.28
C THR A 25 -23.72 10.58 -11.39
N VAL A 26 -23.67 9.32 -11.04
CA VAL A 26 -23.65 8.21 -11.99
C VAL A 26 -25.09 7.90 -12.40
N PRO A 27 -25.42 7.84 -13.70
CA PRO A 27 -26.74 7.47 -14.15
C PRO A 27 -27.08 6.01 -13.78
N GLU A 28 -28.36 5.76 -13.62
CA GLU A 28 -29.01 4.53 -13.16
C GLU A 28 -28.30 3.19 -13.41
N GLN A 29 -28.35 2.35 -12.38
CA GLN A 29 -27.79 0.99 -12.35
C GLN A 29 -28.20 0.17 -13.58
N SER A 30 -27.22 -0.42 -14.23
CA SER A 30 -27.46 -1.56 -15.14
C SER A 30 -28.03 -2.72 -14.32
N SER A 31 -29.26 -3.11 -14.60
CA SER A 31 -30.05 -4.10 -13.87
C SER A 31 -29.63 -5.57 -14.10
N ALA A 32 -28.55 -5.81 -14.82
CA ALA A 32 -28.04 -7.16 -15.01
C ALA A 32 -26.86 -7.40 -14.06
N PRO A 33 -26.90 -8.38 -13.15
CA PRO A 33 -25.75 -8.78 -12.39
C PRO A 33 -24.62 -9.20 -13.34
N PRO A 34 -23.38 -8.78 -13.09
CA PRO A 34 -22.25 -9.26 -13.89
C PRO A 34 -22.14 -10.78 -13.77
N ALA A 35 -21.69 -11.41 -14.85
CA ALA A 35 -21.51 -12.86 -14.92
C ALA A 35 -20.70 -13.35 -13.71
N THR A 36 -21.16 -14.46 -13.12
CA THR A 36 -20.47 -15.12 -12.00
C THR A 36 -19.04 -15.46 -12.43
N ALA A 37 -18.04 -14.97 -11.68
CA ALA A 37 -16.66 -15.30 -11.96
C ALA A 37 -16.46 -16.82 -11.77
N VAL A 38 -15.92 -17.49 -12.78
CA VAL A 38 -15.57 -18.92 -12.67
C VAL A 38 -14.40 -19.06 -11.70
N SER A 39 -14.60 -19.79 -10.62
CA SER A 39 -13.54 -20.09 -9.66
C SER A 39 -13.15 -21.56 -9.73
N THR A 40 -11.86 -21.84 -9.56
CA THR A 40 -11.33 -23.22 -9.40
C THR A 40 -11.04 -23.42 -7.91
N GLU A 41 -11.63 -24.46 -7.33
CA GLU A 41 -11.41 -24.83 -5.94
C GLU A 41 -10.60 -26.14 -5.85
N GLY A 42 -9.83 -26.28 -4.78
CA GLY A 42 -9.05 -27.46 -4.53
C GLY A 42 -8.37 -27.43 -3.16
N GLU A 43 -7.49 -28.39 -2.93
CA GLU A 43 -6.74 -28.49 -1.69
C GLU A 43 -5.31 -28.96 -1.92
N THR A 44 -4.47 -28.68 -0.94
CA THR A 44 -3.12 -29.21 -0.74
C THR A 44 -3.05 -29.87 0.63
N ASP A 45 -1.90 -30.41 1.00
CA ASP A 45 -1.69 -30.99 2.34
C ASP A 45 -1.88 -29.95 3.46
N HIS A 46 -1.66 -28.67 3.19
CA HIS A 46 -1.60 -27.62 4.22
C HIS A 46 -2.72 -26.58 4.12
N PHE A 47 -3.45 -26.49 3.01
CA PHE A 47 -4.52 -25.51 2.84
C PHE A 47 -5.55 -25.92 1.78
N TRP A 48 -6.76 -25.41 1.94
CA TRP A 48 -7.75 -25.32 0.86
C TRP A 48 -7.52 -24.04 0.06
N TYR A 49 -7.82 -24.08 -1.21
CA TYR A 49 -7.70 -22.90 -2.05
C TYR A 49 -8.92 -22.69 -2.96
N ARG A 50 -9.14 -21.43 -3.31
CA ARG A 50 -10.08 -21.00 -4.36
C ARG A 50 -9.37 -19.96 -5.23
N LEU A 51 -9.19 -20.25 -6.51
CA LEU A 51 -8.65 -19.32 -7.48
C LEU A 51 -9.81 -18.58 -8.14
N ALA A 52 -9.96 -17.28 -7.92
CA ALA A 52 -10.94 -16.45 -8.61
C ALA A 52 -10.39 -16.01 -9.97
N ALA A 53 -11.28 -15.82 -10.94
CA ALA A 53 -10.91 -15.30 -12.24
C ALA A 53 -10.27 -13.90 -12.14
N ALA A 54 -9.49 -13.53 -13.15
CA ALA A 54 -8.86 -12.21 -13.21
C ALA A 54 -9.87 -11.08 -13.41
N GLU A 55 -11.04 -11.38 -13.91
CA GLU A 55 -12.14 -10.43 -14.16
C GLU A 55 -13.45 -10.90 -13.51
N PRO A 56 -14.11 -10.06 -12.71
CA PRO A 56 -13.64 -8.75 -12.23
C PRO A 56 -12.43 -8.87 -11.29
N TYR A 57 -11.50 -7.94 -11.39
CA TYR A 57 -10.38 -7.89 -10.46
C TYR A 57 -10.86 -7.53 -9.05
N ILE A 58 -10.38 -8.26 -8.03
CA ILE A 58 -10.68 -8.02 -6.63
C ILE A 58 -9.51 -7.24 -6.02
N ASP A 59 -9.76 -6.03 -5.52
CA ASP A 59 -8.68 -5.17 -5.02
C ASP A 59 -8.66 -5.05 -3.48
N SER A 60 -9.80 -4.93 -2.84
CA SER A 60 -9.88 -4.91 -1.37
C SER A 60 -11.03 -5.76 -0.85
N GLN A 61 -10.89 -6.17 0.41
CA GLN A 61 -11.92 -6.91 1.13
C GLN A 61 -11.98 -6.49 2.59
N ARG A 62 -13.18 -6.58 3.17
CA ARG A 62 -13.41 -6.42 4.61
C ARG A 62 -14.67 -7.19 5.00
N ASP A 63 -14.56 -8.02 6.02
CA ASP A 63 -15.64 -8.92 6.45
C ASP A 63 -16.14 -9.76 5.26
N ASN A 64 -17.43 -9.68 4.91
CA ASN A 64 -18.00 -10.33 3.73
C ASN A 64 -17.99 -9.46 2.46
N LYS A 65 -17.56 -8.19 2.58
CA LYS A 65 -17.54 -7.27 1.44
C LYS A 65 -16.24 -7.35 0.67
N ALA A 66 -16.33 -7.20 -0.66
CA ALA A 66 -15.17 -7.06 -1.54
C ALA A 66 -15.43 -5.96 -2.57
N PHE A 67 -14.44 -5.10 -2.76
CA PHE A 67 -14.43 -4.15 -3.87
C PHE A 67 -13.65 -4.75 -5.03
N GLY A 68 -14.24 -4.64 -6.21
CA GLY A 68 -13.60 -5.07 -7.44
C GLY A 68 -13.88 -4.08 -8.57
N PHE A 69 -13.24 -4.35 -9.70
CA PHE A 69 -13.50 -3.59 -10.91
C PHE A 69 -13.23 -4.42 -12.16
N SER A 70 -13.87 -4.02 -13.23
CA SER A 70 -13.67 -4.53 -14.58
C SER A 70 -13.54 -3.33 -15.53
N ASP A 71 -13.47 -3.58 -16.84
CA ASP A 71 -13.40 -2.49 -17.81
C ASP A 71 -14.61 -1.56 -17.70
N GLY A 72 -14.34 -0.31 -17.35
CA GLY A 72 -15.33 0.75 -17.25
C GLY A 72 -16.28 0.68 -16.06
N LYS A 73 -16.10 -0.24 -15.09
CA LYS A 73 -16.99 -0.43 -13.94
C LYS A 73 -16.23 -0.65 -12.64
N ILE A 74 -16.81 -0.17 -11.54
CA ILE A 74 -16.49 -0.53 -10.16
C ILE A 74 -17.59 -1.38 -9.59
N LEU A 75 -17.25 -2.33 -8.73
CA LEU A 75 -18.13 -3.41 -8.28
C LEU A 75 -18.00 -3.61 -6.78
N LEU A 76 -19.11 -3.96 -6.12
CA LEU A 76 -19.13 -4.34 -4.70
C LEU A 76 -19.84 -5.68 -4.54
N SER A 77 -19.16 -6.60 -3.91
CA SER A 77 -19.66 -7.87 -3.43
C SER A 77 -20.00 -7.78 -1.96
N GLU A 78 -21.01 -8.54 -1.52
CA GLU A 78 -21.42 -8.70 -0.13
C GLU A 78 -21.38 -10.17 0.33
N ASP A 79 -20.72 -11.03 -0.44
CA ASP A 79 -20.60 -12.47 -0.21
C ASP A 79 -19.19 -13.04 -0.47
N ASN A 80 -18.16 -12.29 -0.03
CA ASN A 80 -16.76 -12.70 -0.18
C ASN A 80 -16.34 -12.87 -1.65
N ALA A 81 -16.76 -11.95 -2.51
CA ALA A 81 -16.46 -11.93 -3.94
C ALA A 81 -16.97 -13.16 -4.72
N ARG A 82 -18.04 -13.81 -4.26
CA ARG A 82 -18.71 -14.88 -5.03
C ARG A 82 -19.66 -14.32 -6.06
N THR A 83 -20.39 -13.26 -5.68
CA THR A 83 -21.25 -12.51 -6.60
C THR A 83 -21.06 -11.00 -6.42
N TRP A 84 -21.56 -10.21 -7.37
CA TRP A 84 -21.42 -8.76 -7.39
C TRP A 84 -22.79 -8.09 -7.26
N ALA A 85 -23.12 -7.63 -6.05
CA ALA A 85 -24.43 -7.07 -5.72
C ALA A 85 -24.65 -5.66 -6.29
N HIS A 86 -23.56 -4.88 -6.40
CA HIS A 86 -23.63 -3.50 -6.88
C HIS A 86 -22.59 -3.27 -7.97
N SER A 87 -22.94 -2.45 -8.95
CA SER A 87 -22.02 -2.01 -9.97
C SER A 87 -22.28 -0.57 -10.39
N SER A 88 -21.23 0.17 -10.68
CA SER A 88 -21.33 1.54 -11.18
C SER A 88 -20.33 1.82 -12.28
N LYS A 89 -20.71 2.70 -13.20
CA LYS A 89 -19.86 3.12 -14.28
C LYS A 89 -18.68 3.94 -13.74
N PHE A 90 -17.47 3.53 -14.06
CA PHE A 90 -16.23 4.26 -13.78
C PHE A 90 -15.26 4.10 -14.95
N PRO A 91 -15.25 5.03 -15.93
CA PRO A 91 -14.48 4.88 -17.17
C PRO A 91 -12.98 4.64 -16.96
N ASN A 92 -12.45 5.09 -15.81
CA ASN A 92 -11.04 4.93 -15.45
C ASN A 92 -10.76 3.68 -14.59
N ALA A 93 -11.64 2.69 -14.54
CA ALA A 93 -11.52 1.51 -13.68
C ALA A 93 -10.17 0.81 -13.84
N LYS A 94 -9.67 0.65 -15.07
CA LYS A 94 -8.35 0.07 -15.36
C LYS A 94 -7.16 0.83 -14.75
N ASN A 95 -7.36 2.08 -14.34
CA ASN A 95 -6.33 2.91 -13.72
C ASN A 95 -6.41 2.91 -12.18
N ILE A 96 -7.32 2.15 -11.58
CA ILE A 96 -7.41 2.01 -10.12
C ILE A 96 -6.11 1.39 -9.62
N THR A 97 -5.50 1.98 -8.62
CA THR A 97 -4.23 1.55 -8.04
C THR A 97 -4.40 0.89 -6.69
N PHE A 98 -5.39 1.30 -5.92
CA PHE A 98 -5.82 0.62 -4.70
C PHE A 98 -7.27 0.97 -4.36
N SER A 99 -7.83 0.20 -3.44
CA SER A 99 -9.07 0.52 -2.72
C SER A 99 -8.98 0.10 -1.26
N CYS A 100 -9.88 0.63 -0.44
CA CYS A 100 -10.02 0.26 0.97
C CYS A 100 -11.49 0.37 1.38
N ILE A 101 -12.04 -0.69 1.94
CA ILE A 101 -13.38 -0.70 2.53
C ILE A 101 -13.25 -0.34 4.01
N LEU A 102 -13.93 0.72 4.45
CA LEU A 102 -13.87 1.26 5.79
C LEU A 102 -14.93 0.62 6.70
N LYS A 103 -14.75 0.72 8.02
CA LYS A 103 -15.66 0.11 9.01
C LYS A 103 -17.10 0.58 8.89
N ASN A 104 -17.32 1.83 8.51
CA ASN A 104 -18.65 2.38 8.28
C ASN A 104 -19.28 2.03 6.93
N GLY A 105 -18.58 1.25 6.10
CA GLY A 105 -19.01 0.88 4.75
C GLY A 105 -18.59 1.86 3.65
N ASN A 106 -17.95 2.97 3.97
CA ASN A 106 -17.34 3.83 2.97
C ASN A 106 -16.28 3.06 2.17
N ILE A 107 -16.11 3.43 0.91
CA ILE A 107 -15.10 2.83 0.03
C ILE A 107 -14.22 3.95 -0.52
N LEU A 108 -12.97 3.99 -0.06
CA LEU A 108 -11.93 4.85 -0.63
C LEU A 108 -11.25 4.07 -1.76
N PHE A 109 -11.10 4.68 -2.91
CA PHE A 109 -10.34 4.09 -4.02
C PHE A 109 -9.57 5.16 -4.78
N ALA A 110 -8.48 4.77 -5.41
CA ALA A 110 -7.59 5.67 -6.09
C ALA A 110 -7.30 5.22 -7.52
N THR A 111 -7.16 6.18 -8.40
CA THR A 111 -6.40 6.03 -9.64
C THR A 111 -4.96 6.50 -9.41
N ARG A 112 -4.15 6.51 -10.44
CA ARG A 112 -2.74 6.94 -10.33
C ARG A 112 -2.59 8.34 -9.71
N THR A 113 -3.52 9.25 -9.96
CA THR A 113 -3.41 10.67 -9.58
C THR A 113 -4.61 11.22 -8.82
N LYS A 114 -5.66 10.44 -8.59
CA LYS A 114 -6.90 10.93 -7.97
C LYS A 114 -7.42 9.94 -6.95
N LEU A 115 -7.96 10.48 -5.86
CA LEU A 115 -8.67 9.74 -4.82
C LEU A 115 -10.18 9.95 -4.97
N TYR A 116 -10.95 8.93 -4.66
CA TYR A 116 -12.41 8.95 -4.68
C TYR A 116 -12.97 8.26 -3.44
N LEU A 117 -14.10 8.76 -2.96
CA LEU A 117 -14.84 8.18 -1.85
C LEU A 117 -16.29 7.94 -2.26
N SER A 118 -16.78 6.73 -2.01
CA SER A 118 -18.19 6.39 -2.03
C SER A 118 -18.68 6.07 -0.62
N SER A 119 -19.87 6.56 -0.24
CA SER A 119 -20.49 6.32 1.05
C SER A 119 -21.89 5.66 0.94
N ASP A 120 -22.25 5.15 -0.23
CA ASP A 120 -23.57 4.66 -0.56
C ASP A 120 -23.56 3.34 -1.38
N ASN A 121 -22.58 2.46 -1.10
CA ASN A 121 -22.37 1.19 -1.80
C ASN A 121 -22.16 1.39 -3.32
N LEU A 122 -21.30 2.36 -3.67
CA LEU A 122 -20.92 2.71 -5.04
C LEU A 122 -22.02 3.33 -5.91
N LYS A 123 -23.17 3.72 -5.37
CA LYS A 123 -24.22 4.41 -6.15
C LYS A 123 -23.70 5.76 -6.66
N THR A 124 -22.95 6.46 -5.79
CA THR A 124 -22.23 7.69 -6.14
C THR A 124 -20.80 7.67 -5.59
N TYR A 125 -19.96 8.53 -6.13
CA TYR A 125 -18.62 8.76 -5.60
C TYR A 125 -18.20 10.21 -5.83
N LYS A 126 -17.37 10.74 -4.93
CA LYS A 126 -16.80 12.08 -5.04
C LYS A 126 -15.28 12.00 -5.07
N GLN A 127 -14.63 12.93 -5.75
CA GLN A 127 -13.18 13.10 -5.68
C GLN A 127 -12.80 13.71 -4.32
N ILE A 128 -11.78 13.15 -3.69
CA ILE A 128 -11.17 13.67 -2.46
C ILE A 128 -9.91 14.44 -2.86
N ILE A 129 -9.77 15.65 -2.34
CA ILE A 129 -8.56 16.44 -2.48
C ILE A 129 -7.69 16.22 -1.26
N VAL A 130 -6.45 15.82 -1.49
CA VAL A 130 -5.45 15.65 -0.43
C VAL A 130 -5.06 17.03 0.10
N LYS A 131 -4.86 17.12 1.40
CA LYS A 131 -4.34 18.32 2.08
C LYS A 131 -2.88 18.10 2.49
N ASP A 132 -2.07 19.12 2.35
CA ASP A 132 -0.71 19.14 2.91
C ASP A 132 -0.75 19.30 4.44
N GLN A 133 0.43 19.38 5.06
CA GLN A 133 0.56 19.55 6.51
C GLN A 133 0.01 20.88 7.01
N ASP A 134 -0.05 21.90 6.15
CA ASP A 134 -0.62 23.22 6.45
C ASP A 134 -2.13 23.30 6.14
N GLY A 135 -2.74 22.21 5.68
CA GLY A 135 -4.15 22.13 5.32
C GLY A 135 -4.50 22.73 3.95
N ARG A 136 -3.50 23.05 3.13
CA ARG A 136 -3.71 23.54 1.75
C ARG A 136 -3.96 22.37 0.81
N ASP A 137 -4.61 22.66 -0.33
CA ASP A 137 -4.78 21.65 -1.37
C ASP A 137 -3.44 21.19 -1.91
N TYR A 138 -3.19 19.90 -1.78
CA TYR A 138 -1.99 19.27 -2.31
C TYR A 138 -2.25 18.76 -3.72
N LEU A 139 -1.57 19.37 -4.67
CA LEU A 139 -1.58 18.93 -6.07
C LEU A 139 -0.28 18.15 -6.30
N PRO A 140 -0.36 16.81 -6.50
CA PRO A 140 0.82 16.05 -6.83
C PRO A 140 1.50 16.63 -8.07
N HIS A 141 2.82 16.75 -8.02
CA HIS A 141 3.60 17.18 -9.16
C HIS A 141 3.46 16.15 -10.30
N THR A 142 3.09 16.61 -11.48
CA THR A 142 3.05 15.74 -12.66
C THR A 142 4.40 15.81 -13.35
N PRO A 143 5.13 14.69 -13.47
CA PRO A 143 6.40 14.69 -14.20
C PRO A 143 6.16 15.10 -15.65
N THR A 144 6.79 16.16 -16.09
CA THR A 144 6.61 16.73 -17.44
C THR A 144 7.39 15.99 -18.51
N ASP A 145 8.47 15.31 -18.13
CA ASP A 145 9.49 14.88 -19.10
C ASP A 145 9.42 13.43 -19.55
N SER A 146 8.67 12.58 -18.87
CA SER A 146 8.63 11.14 -19.17
C SER A 146 7.40 10.66 -19.92
N GLY A 147 6.39 11.51 -20.10
CA GLY A 147 5.10 11.10 -20.66
C GLY A 147 4.36 10.02 -19.85
N ARG A 148 4.92 9.61 -18.72
CA ARG A 148 4.35 8.60 -17.83
C ARG A 148 3.78 9.29 -16.59
N PRO A 149 2.46 9.19 -16.33
CA PRO A 149 1.86 9.74 -15.14
C PRO A 149 2.47 9.06 -13.90
N GLY A 150 2.86 9.85 -12.92
CA GLY A 150 3.33 9.35 -11.63
C GLY A 150 2.24 8.53 -10.94
N TRP A 151 2.65 7.58 -10.11
CA TRP A 151 1.74 6.76 -9.32
C TRP A 151 1.69 7.31 -7.90
N TYR A 152 1.06 8.47 -7.74
CA TYR A 152 0.99 9.17 -6.46
C TYR A 152 0.20 8.40 -5.41
N PHE A 153 -0.83 7.67 -5.85
CA PHE A 153 -1.71 6.93 -4.98
C PHE A 153 -1.66 5.44 -5.34
N HIS A 154 -0.57 4.82 -5.02
CA HIS A 154 -0.37 3.39 -5.09
C HIS A 154 0.28 2.95 -3.78
N SER A 155 0.00 1.74 -3.32
CA SER A 155 0.64 1.14 -2.17
C SER A 155 1.03 -0.29 -2.52
N LEU A 156 2.24 -0.69 -2.14
CA LEU A 156 2.70 -2.07 -2.39
C LEU A 156 1.82 -3.08 -1.66
N ASP A 157 1.61 -2.86 -0.36
CA ASP A 157 0.85 -3.78 0.50
C ASP A 157 -0.66 -3.54 0.48
N GLY A 158 -1.13 -2.60 -0.35
CA GLY A 158 -2.49 -2.08 -0.26
C GLY A 158 -2.63 -1.01 0.83
N VAL A 159 -3.85 -0.52 0.99
CA VAL A 159 -4.19 0.44 2.05
C VAL A 159 -4.97 -0.29 3.12
N HIS A 160 -4.53 -0.15 4.35
CA HIS A 160 -5.14 -0.79 5.51
C HIS A 160 -5.72 0.24 6.47
N THR A 161 -6.72 -0.18 7.24
CA THR A 161 -7.24 0.58 8.36
C THR A 161 -6.68 0.01 9.66
N TRP A 162 -6.49 0.90 10.62
CA TRP A 162 -5.96 0.59 11.93
C TRP A 162 -6.90 1.12 13.00
N ASP A 163 -7.10 0.37 14.06
CA ASP A 163 -7.75 0.88 15.27
C ASP A 163 -6.69 1.59 16.11
N VAL A 164 -6.79 2.91 16.17
CA VAL A 164 -5.89 3.76 16.92
C VAL A 164 -6.72 4.41 18.05
N GLU A 165 -6.54 3.93 19.27
CA GLU A 165 -7.27 4.40 20.44
C GLU A 165 -8.81 4.39 20.27
N GLY A 166 -9.33 3.33 19.66
CA GLY A 166 -10.76 3.13 19.41
C GLY A 166 -11.33 3.89 18.21
N LYS A 167 -10.47 4.55 17.42
CA LYS A 167 -10.86 5.21 16.17
C LYS A 167 -10.24 4.52 14.97
N GLU A 168 -11.04 4.33 13.93
CA GLU A 168 -10.50 3.83 12.67
C GLU A 168 -9.68 4.93 11.99
N MET A 169 -8.47 4.57 11.60
CA MET A 169 -7.52 5.43 10.93
C MET A 169 -6.95 4.74 9.69
N LEU A 170 -6.89 5.47 8.57
CA LEU A 170 -6.14 5.04 7.38
C LEU A 170 -4.75 5.66 7.45
N VAL A 171 -3.72 4.87 7.20
CA VAL A 171 -2.35 5.37 6.99
C VAL A 171 -1.67 4.49 5.96
N TRP A 172 -1.08 5.10 4.94
CA TRP A 172 -0.35 4.37 3.90
C TRP A 172 0.75 5.22 3.28
N GLY A 173 1.77 4.56 2.73
CA GLY A 173 2.83 5.20 1.96
C GLY A 173 2.62 5.02 0.47
N ASN A 174 3.02 6.00 -0.35
CA ASN A 174 2.96 5.80 -1.78
C ASN A 174 4.13 4.97 -2.32
N TYR A 175 3.77 4.01 -3.14
CA TYR A 175 4.70 3.16 -3.88
C TYR A 175 4.79 3.66 -5.33
N CYS A 176 5.58 4.72 -5.53
CA CYS A 176 5.73 5.37 -6.82
C CYS A 176 6.75 4.63 -7.67
N ASN A 177 6.35 3.57 -8.32
CA ASN A 177 7.25 2.85 -9.22
C ASN A 177 7.36 3.55 -10.58
N VAL A 178 7.89 4.77 -10.59
CA VAL A 178 8.09 5.57 -11.80
C VAL A 178 9.55 5.53 -12.20
N LEU A 179 9.80 4.97 -13.35
CA LEU A 179 11.07 5.07 -14.04
C LEU A 179 11.10 6.40 -14.81
N GLY A 180 11.41 7.49 -14.15
CA GLY A 180 11.61 8.78 -14.78
C GLY A 180 10.71 9.90 -14.24
N GLY A 181 11.34 10.91 -13.76
CA GLY A 181 10.76 12.13 -13.24
C GLY A 181 10.60 12.14 -11.71
N PRO A 182 10.61 13.32 -11.12
CA PRO A 182 10.46 13.49 -9.69
C PRO A 182 9.02 13.19 -9.28
N VAL A 183 8.84 12.29 -8.31
CA VAL A 183 7.55 12.01 -7.71
C VAL A 183 7.66 12.27 -6.21
N PRO A 184 6.80 13.11 -5.63
CA PRO A 184 6.76 13.31 -4.20
C PRO A 184 6.45 12.00 -3.48
N ILE A 185 7.21 11.69 -2.44
CA ILE A 185 7.05 10.48 -1.64
C ILE A 185 6.53 10.87 -0.28
N ASN A 186 5.33 10.38 0.03
CA ASN A 186 4.58 10.79 1.20
C ASN A 186 3.97 9.60 1.92
N ILE A 187 3.79 9.76 3.23
CA ILE A 187 2.84 8.97 4.00
C ILE A 187 1.56 9.79 4.11
N TYR A 188 0.44 9.19 3.73
CA TYR A 188 -0.89 9.79 3.79
C TYR A 188 -1.68 9.22 4.96
N TYR A 189 -2.65 9.99 5.47
CA TYR A 189 -3.57 9.51 6.50
C TYR A 189 -4.96 10.12 6.39
N SER A 190 -5.92 9.47 7.04
CA SER A 190 -7.27 9.96 7.27
C SER A 190 -7.79 9.44 8.61
N THR A 191 -8.45 10.30 9.38
CA THR A 191 -9.05 9.99 10.69
C THR A 191 -10.56 10.13 10.70
N ASP A 192 -11.15 10.48 9.56
CA ASP A 192 -12.57 10.78 9.38
C ASP A 192 -13.23 9.89 8.32
N GLN A 193 -12.76 8.65 8.25
CA GLN A 193 -13.31 7.62 7.35
C GLN A 193 -13.21 8.00 5.87
N GLY A 194 -12.07 8.58 5.49
CA GLY A 194 -11.74 8.92 4.10
C GLY A 194 -12.36 10.23 3.59
N GLN A 195 -13.07 10.99 4.44
CA GLN A 195 -13.66 12.27 4.03
C GLN A 195 -12.59 13.31 3.71
N THR A 196 -11.53 13.34 4.52
CA THR A 196 -10.32 14.12 4.26
C THR A 196 -9.09 13.23 4.28
N VAL A 197 -8.14 13.50 3.42
CA VAL A 197 -6.85 12.83 3.36
C VAL A 197 -5.77 13.90 3.45
N LYS A 198 -4.80 13.67 4.35
CA LYS A 198 -3.71 14.59 4.62
C LYS A 198 -2.36 13.89 4.47
N ILE A 199 -1.29 14.69 4.40
CA ILE A 199 0.09 14.20 4.44
C ILE A 199 0.54 14.10 5.89
N ALA A 200 0.89 12.89 6.34
CA ALA A 200 1.45 12.62 7.65
C ALA A 200 2.97 12.88 7.70
N TYR A 201 3.65 12.58 6.59
CA TYR A 201 5.09 12.77 6.43
C TYR A 201 5.45 12.91 4.95
N ALA A 202 6.31 13.87 4.63
CA ALA A 202 6.84 14.06 3.29
C ALA A 202 8.35 13.84 3.32
N PHE A 203 8.84 12.96 2.47
CA PHE A 203 10.28 12.85 2.21
C PHE A 203 10.77 14.09 1.45
N GLY A 204 12.06 14.37 1.52
CA GLY A 204 12.68 15.42 0.76
C GLY A 204 12.47 15.22 -0.75
N HIS A 205 12.37 16.32 -1.47
CA HIS A 205 12.12 16.28 -2.91
C HIS A 205 13.35 15.84 -3.68
N ASN A 206 13.20 14.82 -4.52
CA ASN A 206 14.21 14.44 -5.50
C ASN A 206 13.86 15.06 -6.87
N PRO A 207 14.62 16.04 -7.36
CA PRO A 207 14.31 16.70 -8.63
C PRO A 207 14.51 15.81 -9.87
N SER A 208 15.27 14.71 -9.73
CA SER A 208 15.47 13.77 -10.84
C SER A 208 15.60 12.33 -10.33
N PHE A 209 14.67 11.48 -10.72
CA PHE A 209 14.72 10.05 -10.39
C PHE A 209 15.93 9.34 -11.03
N HIS A 210 16.30 9.74 -12.25
CA HIS A 210 17.43 9.15 -12.98
C HIS A 210 18.78 9.69 -12.49
N ASP A 211 18.74 10.78 -11.78
CA ASP A 211 19.93 11.41 -11.31
C ASP A 211 20.40 10.74 -10.03
N ARG A 212 21.00 9.59 -10.21
CA ARG A 212 21.67 8.82 -9.15
C ARG A 212 23.00 9.43 -8.77
N ASP A 213 23.46 10.44 -9.51
CA ASP A 213 24.70 11.12 -9.24
C ASP A 213 24.43 12.34 -8.36
N ALA A 214 25.10 12.41 -7.20
CA ALA A 214 25.02 13.54 -6.28
C ALA A 214 25.46 14.89 -6.90
N LYS A 215 25.88 14.91 -8.16
CA LYS A 215 26.34 16.12 -8.86
C LYS A 215 25.22 17.02 -9.36
N THR A 216 24.03 16.53 -9.47
CA THR A 216 22.98 17.22 -10.23
C THR A 216 21.86 17.81 -9.38
N GLY A 217 22.07 18.13 -8.22
CA GLY A 217 21.17 18.88 -7.39
C GLY A 217 21.36 18.56 -5.92
N ALA A 218 21.52 19.59 -5.11
CA ALA A 218 21.45 19.42 -3.68
C ALA A 218 20.15 18.70 -3.35
N PRO A 219 20.14 17.60 -2.57
CA PRO A 219 18.92 17.00 -2.08
C PRO A 219 18.12 18.09 -1.35
N LEU A 220 16.88 18.28 -1.74
CA LEU A 220 15.96 19.20 -1.05
C LEU A 220 15.33 18.49 0.16
N GLY A 221 16.18 17.95 1.02
CA GLY A 221 15.82 17.26 2.24
C GLY A 221 16.89 17.48 3.31
N ASP A 222 16.60 17.08 4.52
CA ASP A 222 17.47 17.15 5.69
C ASP A 222 17.51 15.81 6.43
N SER A 223 18.07 15.78 7.65
CA SER A 223 18.14 14.57 8.46
C SER A 223 16.77 14.03 8.90
N ASP A 224 15.78 14.90 9.02
CA ASP A 224 14.44 14.53 9.45
C ASP A 224 13.55 14.15 8.26
N ASN A 225 13.77 14.77 7.11
CA ASN A 225 13.09 14.51 5.86
C ASN A 225 14.10 14.19 4.74
N PRO A 226 14.78 13.05 4.80
CA PRO A 226 15.78 12.70 3.81
C PRO A 226 15.16 12.51 2.43
N VAL A 227 15.95 12.79 1.41
CA VAL A 227 15.56 12.46 0.05
C VAL A 227 15.70 10.96 -0.17
N ILE A 228 14.66 10.35 -0.72
CA ILE A 228 14.73 8.98 -1.24
C ILE A 228 14.38 8.97 -2.72
N CYS A 229 14.96 8.04 -3.47
CA CYS A 229 14.80 8.05 -4.93
C CYS A 229 13.64 7.21 -5.42
N ARG A 230 12.94 6.46 -4.55
CA ARG A 230 11.89 5.57 -5.03
C ARG A 230 10.57 5.66 -4.26
N HIS A 231 10.40 4.88 -3.19
CA HIS A 231 9.06 4.70 -2.62
C HIS A 231 9.09 4.14 -1.19
N ILE A 232 7.91 4.12 -0.60
CA ILE A 232 7.65 3.48 0.69
C ILE A 232 7.18 2.06 0.44
N HIS A 233 7.80 1.08 1.10
CA HIS A 233 7.47 -0.33 0.99
C HIS A 233 6.27 -0.70 1.86
N SER A 234 6.27 -0.25 3.12
CA SER A 234 5.23 -0.63 4.08
C SER A 234 4.98 0.49 5.09
N VAL A 235 3.75 0.61 5.58
CA VAL A 235 3.38 1.43 6.74
C VAL A 235 2.44 0.62 7.60
N VAL A 236 2.82 0.34 8.85
CA VAL A 236 2.10 -0.56 9.76
C VAL A 236 2.01 0.04 11.17
N TYR A 237 0.89 -0.16 11.83
CA TYR A 237 0.65 0.28 13.20
C TYR A 237 1.11 -0.76 14.22
N ASN A 238 1.84 -0.30 15.24
CA ASN A 238 2.17 -1.06 16.44
C ASN A 238 1.23 -0.63 17.58
N PRO A 239 0.22 -1.44 17.94
CA PRO A 239 -0.72 -1.07 19.00
C PRO A 239 -0.08 -1.02 20.40
N ALA A 240 1.01 -1.79 20.63
CA ALA A 240 1.69 -1.80 21.92
C ALA A 240 2.41 -0.47 22.23
N GLU A 241 2.81 0.26 21.20
CA GLU A 241 3.51 1.54 21.33
C GLU A 241 2.66 2.74 20.90
N ASN A 242 1.44 2.53 20.42
CA ASN A 242 0.63 3.55 19.77
C ASN A 242 1.43 4.34 18.71
N ALA A 243 2.08 3.62 17.82
CA ALA A 243 2.99 4.20 16.83
C ALA A 243 2.91 3.47 15.50
N PHE A 244 3.18 4.19 14.42
CA PHE A 244 3.32 3.65 13.09
C PHE A 244 4.80 3.43 12.73
N TYR A 245 5.06 2.39 11.99
CA TYR A 245 6.37 2.09 11.42
C TYR A 245 6.29 2.11 9.91
N ALA A 246 7.26 2.72 9.27
CA ALA A 246 7.37 2.77 7.82
C ALA A 246 8.77 2.32 7.38
N CYS A 247 8.83 1.70 6.20
CA CYS A 247 10.07 1.23 5.59
C CYS A 247 10.16 1.71 4.15
N THR A 248 11.36 2.14 3.73
CA THR A 248 11.72 2.50 2.36
C THR A 248 12.84 1.61 1.83
N GLY A 249 13.20 1.75 0.56
CA GLY A 249 14.33 1.02 -0.02
C GLY A 249 14.34 1.01 -1.53
N ASP A 250 15.05 0.05 -2.11
CA ASP A 250 15.28 -0.34 -3.51
C ASP A 250 16.54 0.24 -4.15
N HIS A 251 16.84 1.50 -3.99
CA HIS A 251 18.02 2.12 -4.59
C HIS A 251 18.70 3.08 -3.62
N ASP A 252 19.99 3.11 -3.69
CA ASP A 252 20.82 4.09 -3.02
C ASP A 252 21.36 5.06 -4.07
N ARG A 253 21.44 6.36 -3.75
CA ARG A 253 22.06 7.36 -4.60
C ARG A 253 23.55 7.51 -4.23
N GLY A 254 24.42 7.02 -5.09
CA GLY A 254 25.85 7.05 -4.82
C GLY A 254 26.17 6.41 -3.47
N ASN A 255 26.67 7.19 -2.51
CA ASN A 255 26.99 6.74 -1.15
C ASN A 255 25.87 7.03 -0.14
N GLN A 256 24.70 7.51 -0.56
CA GLN A 256 23.60 7.82 0.33
C GLN A 256 22.77 6.57 0.58
N GLN A 257 22.57 6.26 1.83
CA GLN A 257 21.71 5.16 2.26
C GLN A 257 20.23 5.60 2.15
N GLU A 258 19.40 4.84 1.44
CA GLU A 258 18.01 5.18 1.21
C GLU A 258 17.03 4.13 1.73
N CYS A 259 17.49 3.09 2.39
CA CYS A 259 16.65 2.19 3.15
C CYS A 259 16.51 2.72 4.57
N HIS A 260 15.39 3.36 4.84
CA HIS A 260 15.07 3.94 6.15
C HIS A 260 13.93 3.17 6.81
N TRP A 261 14.04 3.03 8.13
CA TRP A 261 12.92 2.69 8.98
C TRP A 261 12.56 3.88 9.84
N LEU A 262 11.29 4.26 9.81
CA LEU A 262 10.77 5.40 10.54
C LEU A 262 9.74 4.93 11.57
N ARG A 263 9.65 5.66 12.67
CA ARG A 263 8.59 5.52 13.66
C ARG A 263 7.84 6.84 13.78
N GLY A 264 6.53 6.79 13.61
CA GLY A 264 5.63 7.95 13.69
C GLY A 264 4.62 7.83 14.81
N THR A 265 4.41 8.88 15.57
CA THR A 265 3.34 8.99 16.55
C THR A 265 2.38 10.09 16.14
N TYR A 266 1.09 9.82 16.29
CA TYR A 266 0.02 10.75 15.97
C TYR A 266 -0.54 11.39 17.25
N ASP A 267 -0.64 12.71 17.27
CA ASP A 267 -1.33 13.47 18.30
C ASP A 267 -2.74 13.81 17.82
N ALA A 268 -3.74 13.14 18.38
CA ALA A 268 -5.13 13.31 17.97
C ALA A 268 -5.74 14.67 18.39
N LYS A 269 -5.15 15.41 19.36
CA LYS A 269 -5.63 16.72 19.78
C LYS A 269 -5.17 17.80 18.82
N GLU A 270 -3.91 17.70 18.42
CA GLU A 270 -3.28 18.69 17.53
C GLU A 270 -3.40 18.30 16.06
N ASP A 271 -3.95 17.11 15.77
CA ASP A 271 -4.00 16.51 14.41
C ASP A 271 -2.63 16.57 13.72
N SER A 272 -1.59 16.14 14.44
CA SER A 272 -0.20 16.30 14.03
C SER A 272 0.61 15.03 14.23
N TRP A 273 1.72 14.93 13.50
CA TRP A 273 2.60 13.78 13.52
C TRP A 273 4.00 14.15 13.99
N LYS A 274 4.64 13.22 14.71
CA LYS A 274 6.07 13.26 15.03
C LYS A 274 6.72 12.00 14.48
N TRP A 275 7.61 12.16 13.51
CA TRP A 275 8.35 11.07 12.90
C TRP A 275 9.81 11.09 13.32
N LYS A 276 10.40 9.91 13.48
CA LYS A 276 11.81 9.71 13.77
C LYS A 276 12.35 8.58 12.91
N ILE A 277 13.50 8.81 12.29
CA ILE A 277 14.25 7.76 11.59
C ILE A 277 14.98 6.92 12.65
N LEU A 278 14.73 5.61 12.60
CA LEU A 278 15.34 4.63 13.51
C LEU A 278 16.58 3.98 12.89
N VAL A 279 16.52 3.71 11.58
CA VAL A 279 17.56 3.02 10.81
C VAL A 279 17.75 3.74 9.50
N SER A 280 19.00 3.87 9.07
CA SER A 280 19.40 4.30 7.73
C SER A 280 20.51 3.38 7.26
N VAL A 281 20.27 2.59 6.24
CA VAL A 281 21.21 1.59 5.71
C VAL A 281 21.09 1.50 4.19
N ASN A 282 22.00 0.75 3.59
CA ASN A 282 21.93 0.44 2.17
C ASN A 282 20.71 -0.41 1.85
N SER A 283 20.15 -0.22 0.67
CA SER A 283 19.00 -0.98 0.18
C SER A 283 19.25 -2.49 0.02
N ASN A 284 20.53 -2.90 -0.03
CA ASN A 284 20.92 -4.31 -0.09
C ASN A 284 21.08 -4.93 1.30
N SER A 285 20.08 -4.78 2.15
CA SER A 285 20.14 -5.26 3.54
C SER A 285 18.83 -5.93 3.94
N ARG A 286 18.84 -6.62 5.09
CA ARG A 286 17.64 -7.22 5.69
C ARG A 286 16.53 -6.22 6.00
N TYR A 287 16.85 -4.95 6.02
CA TYR A 287 15.92 -3.86 6.36
C TYR A 287 15.00 -3.44 5.20
N LYS A 288 15.35 -3.73 3.96
CA LYS A 288 14.41 -3.52 2.86
C LYS A 288 13.27 -4.52 3.00
N SER A 289 12.06 -4.05 3.30
CA SER A 289 10.94 -4.92 3.65
C SER A 289 9.62 -4.44 3.07
N GLY A 290 8.89 -5.35 2.44
CA GLY A 290 7.52 -5.17 1.99
C GLY A 290 6.46 -5.78 2.90
N GLY A 291 6.82 -6.34 4.05
CA GLY A 291 5.87 -7.00 4.94
C GLY A 291 6.26 -6.88 6.40
N ILE A 292 5.86 -5.78 7.04
CA ILE A 292 6.05 -5.52 8.47
C ILE A 292 4.79 -5.97 9.22
N ASN A 293 4.94 -6.68 10.33
CA ASN A 293 3.84 -7.07 11.21
C ASN A 293 4.25 -6.93 12.68
N PHE A 294 3.30 -6.60 13.53
CA PHE A 294 3.44 -6.60 14.99
C PHE A 294 2.51 -7.63 15.59
N VAL A 295 3.08 -8.59 16.33
CA VAL A 295 2.34 -9.64 17.02
C VAL A 295 2.93 -9.84 18.41
N ASP A 296 2.09 -9.78 19.44
CA ASP A 296 2.47 -9.96 20.84
C ASP A 296 3.67 -9.09 21.26
N GLY A 297 3.68 -7.82 20.82
CA GLY A 297 4.73 -6.86 21.10
C GLY A 297 6.04 -7.08 20.32
N GLN A 298 6.12 -8.10 19.49
CA GLN A 298 7.28 -8.37 18.64
C GLN A 298 7.08 -7.84 17.23
N LEU A 299 8.16 -7.38 16.64
CA LEU A 299 8.25 -6.94 15.25
C LEU A 299 8.70 -8.10 14.36
N TYR A 300 7.94 -8.36 13.31
CA TYR A 300 8.26 -9.34 12.26
C TYR A 300 8.34 -8.65 10.91
N TRP A 301 9.29 -9.06 10.07
CA TRP A 301 9.36 -8.57 8.70
C TRP A 301 9.95 -9.59 7.75
N ALA A 302 9.57 -9.50 6.48
CA ALA A 302 10.16 -10.24 5.38
C ALA A 302 11.15 -9.34 4.64
N SER A 303 12.38 -9.79 4.48
CA SER A 303 13.41 -9.04 3.74
C SER A 303 13.17 -9.13 2.24
N ASP A 304 12.94 -8.00 1.61
CA ASP A 304 12.88 -7.84 0.15
C ASP A 304 14.31 -7.69 -0.42
N ALA A 305 15.19 -8.57 0.02
CA ALA A 305 16.59 -8.58 -0.36
C ALA A 305 16.89 -9.81 -1.22
N ASN A 306 17.47 -9.59 -2.39
CA ASN A 306 17.82 -10.66 -3.31
C ASN A 306 19.32 -10.78 -3.53
N GLY A 307 19.78 -11.99 -3.86
CA GLY A 307 21.19 -12.26 -4.06
C GLY A 307 21.81 -11.53 -5.24
N ASN A 308 21.02 -11.03 -6.16
CA ASN A 308 21.52 -10.33 -7.35
C ASN A 308 22.08 -8.94 -7.02
N ASN A 309 21.68 -8.37 -5.89
CA ASN A 309 22.12 -7.05 -5.42
C ASN A 309 23.30 -7.12 -4.43
N GLY A 310 23.95 -8.28 -4.31
CA GLY A 310 25.04 -8.46 -3.36
C GLY A 310 24.59 -8.66 -1.91
N THR A 311 23.29 -8.81 -1.65
CA THR A 311 22.78 -9.12 -0.30
C THR A 311 23.31 -10.44 0.18
N LEU A 312 23.86 -10.46 1.38
CA LEU A 312 24.41 -11.66 1.99
C LEU A 312 23.28 -12.66 2.35
N PRO A 313 23.53 -13.96 2.30
CA PRO A 313 22.51 -14.98 2.60
C PRO A 313 21.84 -14.79 3.96
N HIS A 314 22.59 -14.37 4.98
CA HIS A 314 22.05 -14.14 6.34
C HIS A 314 21.20 -12.87 6.47
N ASP A 315 21.17 -12.02 5.46
CA ASP A 315 20.34 -10.84 5.38
C ASP A 315 19.04 -11.07 4.59
N ARG A 316 18.79 -12.29 4.14
CA ARG A 316 17.57 -12.71 3.46
C ARG A 316 16.72 -13.55 4.37
N GLY A 317 15.43 -13.28 4.38
CA GLY A 317 14.49 -14.15 5.09
C GLY A 317 13.42 -13.42 5.87
N ILE A 318 12.81 -14.17 6.75
CA ILE A 318 11.81 -13.69 7.69
C ILE A 318 12.49 -13.52 9.05
N PHE A 319 12.41 -12.31 9.56
CA PHE A 319 13.07 -11.89 10.79
C PHE A 319 12.07 -11.53 11.88
N ARG A 320 12.55 -11.55 13.12
CA ARG A 320 11.84 -11.08 14.31
C ARG A 320 12.81 -10.38 15.25
N CYS A 321 12.35 -9.32 15.93
CA CYS A 321 13.01 -8.72 17.09
C CYS A 321 12.02 -7.97 17.98
N ASP A 322 12.48 -7.51 19.14
CA ASP A 322 11.79 -6.45 19.86
C ASP A 322 11.83 -5.14 19.01
N PRO A 323 10.74 -4.38 18.92
CA PRO A 323 10.75 -3.12 18.15
C PRO A 323 11.85 -2.15 18.57
N ALA A 324 12.22 -2.11 19.86
CA ALA A 324 13.30 -1.28 20.38
C ALA A 324 14.69 -1.69 19.84
N ASP A 325 14.83 -2.92 19.40
CA ASP A 325 16.09 -3.50 18.93
C ASP A 325 16.25 -3.47 17.40
N ILE A 326 15.32 -2.85 16.67
CA ILE A 326 15.36 -2.83 15.20
C ILE A 326 16.67 -2.29 14.64
N ALA A 327 17.34 -1.37 15.33
CA ALA A 327 18.60 -0.80 14.89
C ALA A 327 19.82 -1.69 15.17
N ASP A 328 19.69 -2.78 15.92
CA ASP A 328 20.78 -3.69 16.25
C ASP A 328 20.61 -5.06 15.56
N PRO A 329 21.27 -5.30 14.42
CA PRO A 329 21.15 -6.57 13.69
C PRO A 329 21.53 -7.81 14.47
N LYS A 330 22.32 -7.67 15.56
CA LYS A 330 22.73 -8.81 16.41
C LYS A 330 21.60 -9.34 17.26
N LYS A 331 20.56 -8.54 17.47
CA LYS A 331 19.37 -8.90 18.24
C LYS A 331 18.23 -9.44 17.37
N HIS A 332 18.43 -9.47 16.07
CA HIS A 332 17.44 -10.02 15.14
C HIS A 332 17.53 -11.54 15.11
N THR A 333 16.39 -12.19 15.24
CA THR A 333 16.24 -13.63 15.05
C THR A 333 15.80 -13.90 13.61
N LEU A 334 16.59 -14.64 12.86
CA LEU A 334 16.19 -15.19 11.55
C LEU A 334 15.32 -16.41 11.80
N LEU A 335 14.03 -16.33 11.42
CA LEU A 335 13.05 -17.41 11.62
C LEU A 335 13.06 -18.41 10.46
N PHE A 336 13.20 -17.90 9.24
CA PHE A 336 13.22 -18.68 8.02
C PHE A 336 14.08 -18.01 6.96
N ASN A 337 14.97 -18.77 6.33
CA ASN A 337 15.78 -18.29 5.23
C ASN A 337 15.34 -19.01 3.95
N PRO A 338 14.47 -18.42 3.14
CA PRO A 338 14.19 -18.94 1.82
C PRO A 338 15.46 -18.86 0.98
N LYS A 339 15.68 -19.80 0.10
CA LYS A 339 16.83 -19.79 -0.80
C LYS A 339 16.93 -18.50 -1.60
N TYR A 340 15.81 -17.81 -1.77
CA TYR A 340 15.63 -16.64 -2.61
C TYR A 340 14.98 -15.49 -1.83
N GLU A 341 14.63 -14.43 -2.52
CA GLU A 341 13.98 -13.26 -1.97
C GLU A 341 12.63 -13.60 -1.32
N SER A 342 12.36 -13.06 -0.14
CA SER A 342 11.04 -13.04 0.47
C SER A 342 10.61 -11.58 0.55
N ALA A 343 9.59 -11.19 -0.18
CA ALA A 343 8.97 -9.87 -0.05
C ALA A 343 7.59 -10.07 0.54
N ASN A 344 6.91 -9.05 0.91
CA ASN A 344 5.52 -9.01 1.36
C ASN A 344 5.11 -10.17 2.27
N MET A 345 4.64 -9.84 3.43
CA MET A 345 4.28 -10.82 4.44
C MET A 345 3.05 -10.35 5.22
N ILE A 346 2.21 -11.29 5.64
CA ILE A 346 1.14 -11.04 6.59
C ILE A 346 1.17 -12.09 7.70
N ILE A 347 0.81 -11.65 8.91
CA ILE A 347 0.62 -12.51 10.06
C ILE A 347 -0.77 -12.27 10.64
N GLU A 348 -1.55 -13.34 10.78
CA GLU A 348 -2.87 -13.31 11.44
C GLU A 348 -3.20 -14.67 12.04
N ASP A 349 -3.68 -14.70 13.28
CA ASP A 349 -4.11 -15.89 14.02
C ASP A 349 -3.07 -17.05 14.00
N GLY A 350 -1.81 -16.70 14.20
CA GLY A 350 -0.72 -17.69 14.23
C GLY A 350 -0.24 -18.15 12.85
N VAL A 351 -0.87 -17.68 11.77
CA VAL A 351 -0.47 -18.00 10.39
C VAL A 351 0.44 -16.91 9.86
N ILE A 352 1.58 -17.30 9.30
CA ILE A 352 2.48 -16.43 8.55
C ILE A 352 2.40 -16.82 7.07
N LEU A 353 2.13 -15.85 6.21
CA LEU A 353 2.21 -15.99 4.76
C LEU A 353 3.21 -14.98 4.21
N SER A 354 4.16 -15.42 3.39
CA SER A 354 5.14 -14.55 2.75
C SER A 354 5.38 -14.96 1.30
N ALA A 355 5.67 -14.00 0.45
CA ALA A 355 6.06 -14.26 -0.92
C ALA A 355 7.45 -14.91 -0.98
N HIS A 356 7.68 -15.67 -2.04
CA HIS A 356 8.96 -16.27 -2.35
C HIS A 356 9.22 -16.16 -3.86
N TYR A 357 10.33 -15.52 -4.21
CA TYR A 357 10.75 -15.30 -5.60
C TYR A 357 12.08 -15.95 -5.86
N ALA A 358 12.19 -16.74 -6.95
CA ALA A 358 13.46 -17.28 -7.38
C ALA A 358 14.13 -16.38 -8.42
N PRO A 359 15.47 -16.20 -8.38
CA PRO A 359 16.15 -15.19 -9.19
C PRO A 359 16.18 -15.49 -10.70
N ALA A 360 15.95 -16.71 -11.12
CA ALA A 360 16.05 -17.10 -12.53
C ALA A 360 14.80 -16.80 -13.37
N SER A 361 13.73 -16.32 -12.74
CA SER A 361 12.49 -16.00 -13.44
C SER A 361 11.83 -14.80 -12.81
N PRO A 362 11.49 -13.77 -13.58
CA PRO A 362 10.72 -12.63 -13.05
C PRO A 362 9.31 -13.03 -12.57
N TYR A 363 8.90 -14.26 -12.80
CA TYR A 363 7.59 -14.81 -12.45
C TYR A 363 7.68 -15.96 -11.48
N ASN A 364 8.72 -16.06 -10.72
CA ASN A 364 8.91 -17.22 -9.89
C ASN A 364 8.51 -17.02 -8.46
N THR A 365 7.82 -17.98 -7.91
CA THR A 365 6.57 -17.81 -7.68
C THR A 365 6.10 -18.89 -6.84
N GLY A 366 6.21 -18.57 -5.62
CA GLY A 366 5.71 -19.37 -4.56
C GLY A 366 5.37 -18.51 -3.37
N PHE A 367 4.87 -19.14 -2.36
CA PHE A 367 4.76 -18.54 -1.07
C PHE A 367 5.22 -19.51 0.03
N ILE A 368 5.55 -18.90 1.13
CA ILE A 368 5.99 -19.58 2.35
C ILE A 368 4.83 -19.49 3.32
N ILE A 369 4.50 -20.60 3.96
CA ILE A 369 3.47 -20.66 5.00
C ILE A 369 4.03 -21.26 6.27
N SER A 370 3.66 -20.67 7.41
CA SER A 370 3.73 -21.29 8.73
C SER A 370 2.35 -21.15 9.38
N THR A 371 1.89 -22.20 10.06
CA THR A 371 0.60 -22.17 10.79
C THR A 371 0.80 -22.24 12.32
N ASP A 372 2.03 -22.07 12.79
CA ASP A 372 2.44 -22.21 14.19
C ASP A 372 3.43 -21.12 14.64
N MET A 373 3.27 -19.89 14.08
CA MET A 373 4.12 -18.73 14.38
C MET A 373 5.60 -18.96 14.07
N GLY A 374 5.89 -19.64 12.95
CA GLY A 374 7.26 -19.81 12.46
C GLY A 374 8.05 -20.93 13.11
N LYS A 375 7.42 -21.88 13.81
CA LYS A 375 8.09 -23.07 14.32
C LYS A 375 8.32 -24.09 13.22
N THR A 376 7.32 -24.26 12.33
CA THR A 376 7.43 -25.09 11.13
C THR A 376 7.06 -24.30 9.89
N TRP A 377 7.65 -24.67 8.76
CA TRP A 377 7.52 -23.94 7.50
C TRP A 377 7.29 -24.88 6.33
N ALA A 378 6.42 -24.46 5.42
CA ALA A 378 6.25 -25.09 4.12
C ALA A 378 6.39 -24.03 3.01
N GLN A 379 6.96 -24.44 1.89
CA GLN A 379 7.14 -23.60 0.71
C GLN A 379 6.37 -24.22 -0.44
N TYR A 380 5.60 -23.40 -1.15
CA TYR A 380 4.79 -23.80 -2.28
C TYR A 380 5.23 -23.11 -3.55
N ASP A 381 5.30 -23.89 -4.61
CA ASP A 381 5.47 -23.42 -5.98
C ASP A 381 4.07 -23.19 -6.57
N LEU A 382 3.84 -22.01 -7.15
CA LEU A 382 2.56 -21.66 -7.77
C LEU A 382 2.42 -22.12 -9.22
N LYS A 383 3.32 -22.97 -9.75
CA LYS A 383 3.27 -23.47 -11.13
C LYS A 383 1.92 -24.09 -11.52
N GLN A 384 1.27 -24.74 -10.57
CA GLN A 384 -0.08 -25.29 -10.79
C GLN A 384 -1.13 -24.25 -11.15
N PHE A 385 -0.88 -22.98 -10.82
CA PHE A 385 -1.77 -21.84 -11.16
C PHE A 385 -1.24 -21.05 -12.37
N GLY A 386 -0.22 -21.55 -13.05
CA GLY A 386 0.45 -20.89 -14.17
C GLY A 386 1.58 -19.94 -13.72
N PRO A 387 2.16 -19.18 -14.64
CA PRO A 387 3.27 -18.27 -14.37
C PRO A 387 2.76 -17.03 -13.62
N ARG A 388 2.56 -17.15 -12.34
CA ARG A 388 2.02 -16.11 -11.44
C ARG A 388 2.98 -15.84 -10.30
N SER A 389 2.99 -14.58 -9.82
CA SER A 389 3.73 -14.16 -8.61
C SER A 389 2.77 -13.66 -7.56
N PRO A 390 2.89 -14.11 -6.30
CA PRO A 390 2.15 -13.52 -5.20
C PRO A 390 2.73 -12.15 -4.88
N VAL A 391 1.91 -11.12 -4.84
CA VAL A 391 2.39 -9.74 -4.66
C VAL A 391 1.81 -9.04 -3.45
N ARG A 392 0.62 -9.44 -3.01
CA ARG A 392 -0.03 -8.91 -1.82
C ARG A 392 -0.69 -10.03 -1.05
N PHE A 393 -0.59 -9.95 0.26
CA PHE A 393 -1.31 -10.81 1.17
C PHE A 393 -2.28 -9.98 1.99
N HIS A 394 -3.51 -10.43 2.09
CA HIS A 394 -4.57 -9.74 2.82
C HIS A 394 -5.08 -10.62 3.95
N LYS A 395 -5.52 -9.97 5.02
CA LYS A 395 -6.14 -10.62 6.18
C LYS A 395 -7.33 -11.48 5.77
N LYS A 396 -7.74 -12.36 6.67
CA LYS A 396 -8.91 -13.23 6.48
C LYS A 396 -10.17 -12.42 6.24
N ASN A 397 -10.99 -12.94 5.33
CA ASN A 397 -12.38 -12.52 5.19
C ASN A 397 -13.27 -13.21 6.25
N SER A 398 -14.56 -12.91 6.26
CA SER A 398 -15.52 -13.49 7.21
C SER A 398 -15.63 -15.02 7.16
N ASP A 399 -15.25 -15.66 6.04
CA ASP A 399 -15.22 -17.12 5.88
C ASP A 399 -13.89 -17.73 6.34
N GLY A 400 -12.95 -16.92 6.81
CA GLY A 400 -11.64 -17.35 7.30
C GLY A 400 -10.61 -17.61 6.19
N TRP A 401 -10.79 -17.04 4.99
CA TRP A 401 -9.86 -17.16 3.88
C TRP A 401 -8.94 -15.95 3.81
N PHE A 402 -7.65 -16.17 3.78
CA PHE A 402 -6.67 -15.19 3.36
C PHE A 402 -6.80 -14.95 1.86
N ARG A 403 -6.52 -13.74 1.41
CA ARG A 403 -6.46 -13.41 0.00
C ARG A 403 -5.02 -13.13 -0.42
N VAL A 404 -4.61 -13.71 -1.53
CA VAL A 404 -3.31 -13.47 -2.16
C VAL A 404 -3.55 -12.96 -3.57
N ASP A 405 -3.09 -11.76 -3.85
CA ASP A 405 -3.17 -11.19 -5.20
C ASP A 405 -2.04 -11.77 -6.05
N LEU A 406 -2.37 -12.35 -7.17
CA LEU A 406 -1.43 -12.92 -8.13
C LEU A 406 -1.22 -11.96 -9.31
N ARG A 407 -0.01 -11.89 -9.84
CA ARG A 407 0.32 -11.10 -11.03
C ARG A 407 1.14 -11.88 -12.02
N SER A 408 0.94 -11.59 -13.31
CA SER A 408 1.77 -12.12 -14.39
C SER A 408 2.99 -11.26 -14.67
N GLY A 409 3.06 -10.05 -14.10
CA GLY A 409 4.16 -9.09 -14.21
C GLY A 409 4.16 -8.09 -13.06
N TRP A 410 5.07 -7.12 -13.06
CA TRP A 410 5.22 -6.16 -11.95
C TRP A 410 4.01 -5.27 -11.72
N ILE A 411 3.23 -5.00 -12.76
CA ILE A 411 2.12 -4.03 -12.74
C ILE A 411 0.80 -4.68 -13.14
N GLU A 412 0.87 -5.81 -13.87
CA GLU A 412 -0.30 -6.48 -14.37
C GLU A 412 -1.06 -7.17 -13.25
N ARG A 413 -2.34 -6.93 -13.23
CA ARG A 413 -3.26 -7.59 -12.32
C ARG A 413 -3.63 -8.94 -12.88
N GLY A 414 -3.74 -9.90 -11.99
CA GLY A 414 -4.06 -11.27 -12.34
C GLY A 414 -5.22 -11.79 -11.49
N GLU A 415 -5.24 -13.08 -11.35
CA GLU A 415 -6.19 -13.79 -10.51
C GLU A 415 -5.93 -13.50 -9.02
N VAL A 416 -6.92 -13.80 -8.21
CA VAL A 416 -6.83 -13.77 -6.76
C VAL A 416 -6.95 -15.19 -6.23
N LEU A 417 -5.97 -15.58 -5.42
CA LEU A 417 -5.96 -16.86 -4.74
C LEU A 417 -6.44 -16.66 -3.29
N PHE A 418 -7.56 -17.30 -2.94
CA PHE A 418 -8.00 -17.40 -1.56
C PHE A 418 -7.42 -18.67 -0.95
N ILE A 419 -6.86 -18.57 0.26
CA ILE A 419 -6.21 -19.65 0.97
C ILE A 419 -6.82 -19.78 2.36
N LYS A 420 -7.22 -20.99 2.73
CA LYS A 420 -7.63 -21.32 4.09
C LYS A 420 -6.71 -22.40 4.62
N PRO A 421 -5.79 -22.10 5.55
CA PRO A 421 -4.90 -23.07 6.13
C PRO A 421 -5.67 -24.20 6.79
N LYS A 422 -5.26 -25.42 6.57
CA LYS A 422 -5.70 -26.57 7.37
C LYS A 422 -5.08 -26.40 8.76
N GLN A 423 -5.87 -26.54 9.79
CA GLN A 423 -5.32 -26.57 11.14
C GLN A 423 -4.26 -27.67 11.17
N SER A 424 -3.09 -27.39 11.72
CA SER A 424 -2.12 -28.45 11.96
C SER A 424 -2.84 -29.50 12.78
N LEU A 425 -2.94 -30.69 12.25
CA LEU A 425 -3.27 -31.85 13.05
C LEU A 425 -2.14 -31.93 14.09
N LYS A 426 -2.37 -31.33 15.25
CA LYS A 426 -1.62 -31.69 16.45
C LYS A 426 -2.12 -33.06 16.80
N ASP A 427 -1.41 -34.06 16.30
CA ASP A 427 -1.43 -35.38 16.90
C ASP A 427 -0.79 -35.33 18.30
#